data_63e0b55f55750b829db3a6dd96a6244c
#
_entry.id   63e0b55f55750b829db3a6dd96a6244c
#
_cell.length_a   1.000
_cell.length_b   1.000
_cell.length_c   1.000
_cell.angle_alpha   90.00
_cell.angle_beta   90.00
_cell.angle_gamma   90.00
#
_symmetry.space_group_name_H-M   'P 1'
#
loop_
_entity.id
_entity.type
_entity.pdbx_description
1 polymer ?
#
loop_
_entity_poly.entity_id
_entity_poly.type
_entity_poly.pdbx_seq_one_letter_code
_entity_poly.pdbx_strand_id
1 'polypeptide(L)'
;MLEKIFGLLKKQKESAKGRVIRHLVLVARGIAYQAKKDGIEFSEAYRRAFERLKELIGLQVELNIPILTIDILPEYAQAKEYFMPAVAELGEFLQWLNKAEFIHKNMVKVSFFGKWYRLPGDVVEIAKKVIEETKRYDSFFLNFCINYNGREEILDTCRLIAKQVQIGKLDPEMINEQIFKENTYAGYFLPPDLIIKTGLLKKMNTLLWDLPDAELCFLEKSFLHLSKDELRKIIDDFKLRKY
;
A
#
# COMPACT_ATOMS: atom_id res chain seq x y z
N MET A 1 3.34 -6.01 18.36
CA MET A 1 2.54 -5.40 17.27
C MET A 1 1.10 -5.12 17.70
N LEU A 2 0.30 -6.13 18.05
CA LEU A 2 -1.13 -5.96 18.38
C LEU A 2 -1.38 -4.92 19.48
N GLU A 3 -0.60 -4.90 20.57
CA GLU A 3 -0.76 -3.92 21.66
C GLU A 3 -0.60 -2.47 21.17
N LYS A 4 0.38 -2.20 20.28
CA LYS A 4 0.58 -0.85 19.73
C LYS A 4 -0.53 -0.47 18.76
N ILE A 5 -1.00 -1.41 17.94
CA ILE A 5 -2.19 -1.20 17.11
C ILE A 5 -3.39 -0.87 17.99
N PHE A 6 -3.64 -1.62 19.07
CA PHE A 6 -4.71 -1.32 20.01
C PHE A 6 -4.58 0.07 20.65
N GLY A 7 -3.36 0.49 20.99
CA GLY A 7 -3.09 1.85 21.50
C GLY A 7 -3.47 2.95 20.52
N LEU A 8 -3.13 2.77 19.23
CA LEU A 8 -3.50 3.72 18.16
C LEU A 8 -5.02 3.74 17.92
N LEU A 9 -5.67 2.57 17.93
CA LEU A 9 -7.12 2.46 17.78
C LEU A 9 -7.87 3.14 18.95
N LYS A 10 -7.35 3.03 20.17
CA LYS A 10 -7.90 3.76 21.32
C LYS A 10 -7.82 5.27 21.12
N LYS A 11 -6.68 5.79 20.65
CA LYS A 11 -6.52 7.21 20.32
C LYS A 11 -7.48 7.66 19.20
N GLN A 12 -7.71 6.83 18.18
CA GLN A 12 -8.72 7.13 17.17
C GLN A 12 -10.14 7.21 17.76
N LYS A 13 -10.52 6.28 18.66
CA LYS A 13 -11.84 6.28 19.32
C LYS A 13 -12.04 7.49 20.21
N GLU A 14 -11.01 7.94 20.91
CA GLU A 14 -11.05 9.14 21.75
C GLU A 14 -11.21 10.42 20.91
N SER A 15 -10.63 10.44 19.69
CA SER A 15 -10.68 11.60 18.79
C SER A 15 -11.92 11.66 17.88
N ALA A 16 -12.65 10.54 17.70
CA ALA A 16 -13.77 10.44 16.79
C ALA A 16 -14.92 9.59 17.36
N LYS A 17 -16.15 10.12 17.29
CA LYS A 17 -17.39 9.40 17.65
C LYS A 17 -17.86 8.41 16.56
N GLY A 18 -16.96 7.65 15.92
CA GLY A 18 -17.30 6.83 14.76
C GLY A 18 -16.46 5.56 14.61
N ARG A 19 -16.49 5.00 13.39
CA ARG A 19 -15.69 3.83 13.00
C ARG A 19 -14.20 4.16 13.09
N VAL A 20 -13.39 3.15 13.41
CA VAL A 20 -11.92 3.27 13.37
C VAL A 20 -11.39 2.64 12.09
N ILE A 21 -10.32 3.20 11.55
CA ILE A 21 -9.60 2.62 10.41
C ILE A 21 -8.32 1.98 10.96
N ARG A 22 -8.23 0.66 10.83
CA ARG A 22 -7.04 -0.12 11.21
C ARG A 22 -6.08 -0.22 10.04
N HIS A 23 -6.63 -0.40 8.84
CA HIS A 23 -5.89 -0.53 7.61
C HIS A 23 -6.55 0.26 6.47
N LEU A 24 -5.84 1.26 5.97
CA LEU A 24 -6.19 2.06 4.80
C LEU A 24 -5.37 1.60 3.60
N VAL A 25 -6.02 1.42 2.45
CA VAL A 25 -5.34 1.16 1.18
C VAL A 25 -5.57 2.32 0.21
N LEU A 26 -4.51 2.81 -0.40
CA LEU A 26 -4.54 3.82 -1.45
C LEU A 26 -4.03 3.23 -2.76
N VAL A 27 -4.89 3.12 -3.77
CA VAL A 27 -4.55 2.62 -5.10
C VAL A 27 -4.37 3.81 -6.04
N ALA A 28 -3.11 4.24 -6.22
CA ALA A 28 -2.74 5.43 -6.98
C ALA A 28 -2.74 5.13 -8.50
N ARG A 29 -3.76 5.60 -9.20
CA ARG A 29 -3.95 5.37 -10.63
C ARG A 29 -4.24 6.67 -11.39
N GLY A 30 -4.20 6.57 -12.73
CA GLY A 30 -4.50 7.69 -13.62
C GLY A 30 -3.34 8.63 -13.91
N ILE A 31 -2.14 8.40 -13.35
CA ILE A 31 -0.96 9.27 -13.48
C ILE A 31 -0.56 9.41 -14.95
N ALA A 32 -0.22 8.31 -15.63
CA ALA A 32 0.22 8.34 -17.03
C ALA A 32 -0.89 8.81 -18.00
N TYR A 33 -2.16 8.47 -17.73
CA TYR A 33 -3.28 8.99 -18.51
C TYR A 33 -3.37 10.51 -18.41
N GLN A 34 -3.26 11.05 -17.21
CA GLN A 34 -3.31 12.50 -16.98
C GLN A 34 -2.09 13.20 -17.58
N ALA A 35 -0.89 12.61 -17.50
CA ALA A 35 0.31 13.13 -18.14
C ALA A 35 0.11 13.34 -19.65
N LYS A 36 -0.43 12.34 -20.34
CA LYS A 36 -0.75 12.44 -21.77
C LYS A 36 -1.80 13.50 -22.06
N LYS A 37 -2.84 13.59 -21.22
CA LYS A 37 -3.90 14.57 -21.38
C LYS A 37 -3.39 16.01 -21.23
N ASP A 38 -2.47 16.23 -20.29
CA ASP A 38 -1.92 17.54 -19.96
C ASP A 38 -0.66 17.89 -20.77
N GLY A 39 -0.17 16.97 -21.60
CA GLY A 39 1.03 17.16 -22.43
C GLY A 39 2.31 17.31 -21.61
N ILE A 40 2.39 16.65 -20.43
CA ILE A 40 3.60 16.67 -19.58
C ILE A 40 4.35 15.32 -19.69
N GLU A 41 5.67 15.40 -19.54
CA GLU A 41 6.53 14.22 -19.56
C GLU A 41 6.20 13.24 -18.42
N PHE A 42 6.37 11.94 -18.66
CA PHE A 42 6.09 10.92 -17.65
C PHE A 42 6.96 11.06 -16.40
N SER A 43 8.25 11.39 -16.56
CA SER A 43 9.15 11.65 -15.42
C SER A 43 8.59 12.75 -14.52
N GLU A 44 8.19 13.88 -15.11
CA GLU A 44 7.60 14.99 -14.37
C GLU A 44 6.28 14.59 -13.68
N ALA A 45 5.42 13.84 -14.38
CA ALA A 45 4.17 13.36 -13.80
C ALA A 45 4.39 12.42 -12.60
N TYR A 46 5.34 11.49 -12.71
CA TYR A 46 5.66 10.58 -11.61
C TYR A 46 6.40 11.28 -10.48
N ARG A 47 7.27 12.24 -10.78
CA ARG A 47 7.88 13.10 -9.77
C ARG A 47 6.81 13.82 -8.94
N ARG A 48 5.83 14.47 -9.60
CA ARG A 48 4.68 15.10 -8.91
C ARG A 48 3.86 14.09 -8.11
N ALA A 49 3.66 12.88 -8.64
CA ALA A 49 2.94 11.83 -7.92
C ALA A 49 3.66 11.41 -6.64
N PHE A 50 4.98 11.25 -6.66
CA PHE A 50 5.75 10.89 -5.48
C PHE A 50 5.85 12.07 -4.48
N GLU A 51 5.94 13.32 -4.94
CA GLU A 51 5.84 14.49 -4.05
C GLU A 51 4.46 14.53 -3.35
N ARG A 52 3.38 14.31 -4.10
CA ARG A 52 2.04 14.17 -3.53
C ARG A 52 1.97 13.03 -2.50
N LEU A 53 2.62 11.91 -2.80
CA LEU A 53 2.64 10.78 -1.90
C LEU A 53 3.34 11.11 -0.57
N LYS A 54 4.45 11.87 -0.59
CA LYS A 54 5.13 12.35 0.63
C LYS A 54 4.18 13.13 1.54
N GLU A 55 3.34 14.00 0.96
CA GLU A 55 2.32 14.75 1.71
C GLU A 55 1.25 13.82 2.32
N LEU A 56 0.80 12.81 1.56
CA LEU A 56 -0.30 11.93 1.97
C LEU A 56 0.11 10.91 3.05
N ILE A 57 1.35 10.42 3.01
CA ILE A 57 1.87 9.48 4.03
C ILE A 57 1.80 10.08 5.43
N GLY A 58 2.04 11.38 5.57
CA GLY A 58 1.94 12.07 6.85
C GLY A 58 0.57 11.95 7.53
N LEU A 59 -0.53 11.81 6.73
CA LEU A 59 -1.87 11.61 7.26
C LEU A 59 -2.00 10.32 8.08
N GLN A 60 -1.24 9.28 7.76
CA GLN A 60 -1.25 8.03 8.53
C GLN A 60 -0.99 8.29 10.01
N VAL A 61 0.05 9.05 10.30
CA VAL A 61 0.46 9.38 11.67
C VAL A 61 -0.50 10.40 12.30
N GLU A 62 -0.86 11.45 11.55
CA GLU A 62 -1.80 12.49 12.02
C GLU A 62 -3.15 11.91 12.44
N LEU A 63 -3.66 10.93 11.70
CA LEU A 63 -4.96 10.29 11.93
C LEU A 63 -4.88 9.01 12.78
N ASN A 64 -3.68 8.65 13.26
CA ASN A 64 -3.39 7.42 13.99
C ASN A 64 -3.87 6.14 13.26
N ILE A 65 -3.68 6.07 11.93
CA ILE A 65 -4.01 4.89 11.13
C ILE A 65 -2.85 3.89 11.22
N PRO A 66 -3.01 2.72 11.87
CA PRO A 66 -1.90 1.80 12.11
C PRO A 66 -1.23 1.29 10.84
N ILE A 67 -2.03 0.96 9.82
CA ILE A 67 -1.56 0.31 8.60
C ILE A 67 -2.00 1.13 7.39
N LEU A 68 -1.04 1.55 6.56
CA LEU A 68 -1.27 2.18 5.26
C LEU A 68 -0.59 1.35 4.18
N THR A 69 -1.37 0.87 3.21
CA THR A 69 -0.85 0.19 2.02
C THR A 69 -1.08 1.06 0.79
N ILE A 70 -0.04 1.26 -0.03
CA ILE A 70 -0.07 2.10 -1.22
C ILE A 70 0.28 1.26 -2.44
N ASP A 71 -0.65 1.13 -3.38
CA ASP A 71 -0.41 0.49 -4.67
C ASP A 71 -0.17 1.58 -5.73
N ILE A 72 1.10 1.77 -6.09
CA ILE A 72 1.51 2.84 -7.01
C ILE A 72 2.08 2.34 -8.33
N LEU A 73 2.74 1.18 -8.35
CA LEU A 73 3.34 0.64 -9.57
C LEU A 73 2.89 -0.80 -9.81
N PRO A 74 1.79 -1.00 -10.56
CA PRO A 74 1.28 -2.33 -10.87
C PRO A 74 2.19 -3.07 -11.86
N GLU A 75 2.16 -4.39 -11.84
CA GLU A 75 3.00 -5.26 -12.71
C GLU A 75 2.79 -4.98 -14.19
N TYR A 76 1.55 -4.75 -14.64
CA TYR A 76 1.28 -4.46 -16.07
C TYR A 76 1.95 -3.17 -16.58
N ALA A 77 2.43 -2.32 -15.70
CA ALA A 77 3.17 -1.11 -16.07
C ALA A 77 4.49 -1.43 -16.77
N GLN A 78 5.11 -2.61 -16.53
CA GLN A 78 6.39 -3.02 -17.13
C GLN A 78 6.37 -2.94 -18.65
N ALA A 79 5.24 -3.23 -19.29
CA ALA A 79 5.07 -3.17 -20.74
C ALA A 79 4.72 -1.76 -21.26
N LYS A 80 4.81 -0.73 -20.46
CA LYS A 80 4.40 0.65 -20.80
C LYS A 80 5.60 1.59 -20.86
N GLU A 81 5.51 2.57 -21.77
CA GLU A 81 6.52 3.61 -21.99
C GLU A 81 6.84 4.45 -20.75
N TYR A 82 5.88 4.59 -19.83
CA TYR A 82 6.06 5.33 -18.58
C TYR A 82 6.74 4.50 -17.47
N PHE A 83 7.03 3.21 -17.70
CA PHE A 83 7.57 2.35 -16.65
C PHE A 83 8.93 2.81 -16.15
N MET A 84 9.89 2.99 -17.04
CA MET A 84 11.25 3.42 -16.65
C MET A 84 11.26 4.82 -16.01
N PRO A 85 10.56 5.84 -16.55
CA PRO A 85 10.36 7.10 -15.85
C PRO A 85 9.77 6.95 -14.45
N ALA A 86 8.76 6.10 -14.27
CA ALA A 86 8.16 5.86 -12.96
C ALA A 86 9.13 5.16 -11.98
N VAL A 87 9.95 4.22 -12.47
CA VAL A 87 10.95 3.50 -11.67
C VAL A 87 12.09 4.43 -11.23
N ALA A 88 12.55 5.33 -12.11
CA ALA A 88 13.56 6.32 -11.75
C ALA A 88 13.07 7.22 -10.60
N GLU A 89 11.87 7.77 -10.72
CA GLU A 89 11.27 8.63 -9.68
C GLU A 89 10.95 7.84 -8.39
N LEU A 90 10.61 6.54 -8.50
CA LEU A 90 10.50 5.65 -7.35
C LEU A 90 11.84 5.54 -6.61
N GLY A 91 12.97 5.43 -7.31
CA GLY A 91 14.28 5.40 -6.71
C GLY A 91 14.55 6.65 -5.86
N GLU A 92 14.30 7.85 -6.41
CA GLU A 92 14.42 9.12 -5.69
C GLU A 92 13.49 9.20 -4.47
N PHE A 93 12.25 8.72 -4.62
CA PHE A 93 11.30 8.65 -3.52
C PHE A 93 11.78 7.72 -2.39
N LEU A 94 12.34 6.55 -2.72
CA LEU A 94 12.86 5.61 -1.72
C LEU A 94 14.11 6.16 -1.03
N GLN A 95 14.98 6.89 -1.72
CA GLN A 95 16.11 7.60 -1.11
C GLN A 95 15.61 8.64 -0.08
N TRP A 96 14.60 9.42 -0.45
CA TRP A 96 13.96 10.37 0.47
C TRP A 96 13.34 9.63 1.67
N LEU A 97 12.58 8.56 1.42
CA LEU A 97 11.90 7.78 2.46
C LEU A 97 12.88 7.23 3.50
N ASN A 98 14.06 6.76 3.03
CA ASN A 98 15.13 6.26 3.88
C ASN A 98 15.69 7.29 4.84
N LYS A 99 15.63 8.58 4.46
CA LYS A 99 16.17 9.70 5.25
C LYS A 99 15.08 10.51 5.98
N ALA A 100 13.81 10.20 5.73
CA ALA A 100 12.70 10.98 6.22
C ALA A 100 12.58 10.89 7.76
N GLU A 101 12.84 11.99 8.46
CA GLU A 101 12.82 12.06 9.92
C GLU A 101 11.51 11.51 10.50
N PHE A 102 10.37 11.79 9.87
CA PHE A 102 9.08 11.33 10.36
C PHE A 102 8.95 9.79 10.40
N ILE A 103 9.60 9.07 9.48
CA ILE A 103 9.65 7.58 9.46
C ILE A 103 10.32 7.06 10.72
N HIS A 104 11.48 7.61 11.02
CA HIS A 104 12.30 7.19 12.17
C HIS A 104 11.69 7.65 13.49
N LYS A 105 11.27 8.90 13.59
CA LYS A 105 10.65 9.48 14.79
C LYS A 105 9.35 8.77 15.18
N ASN A 106 8.55 8.36 14.22
CA ASN A 106 7.27 7.68 14.47
C ASN A 106 7.39 6.15 14.41
N MET A 107 8.60 5.59 14.31
CA MET A 107 8.85 4.15 14.26
C MET A 107 7.99 3.45 13.19
N VAL A 108 7.98 4.00 11.96
CA VAL A 108 7.20 3.49 10.83
C VAL A 108 7.96 2.36 10.16
N LYS A 109 7.45 1.14 10.24
CA LYS A 109 8.01 -0.01 9.52
C LYS A 109 7.57 0.03 8.06
N VAL A 110 8.55 -0.05 7.15
CA VAL A 110 8.30 -0.06 5.71
C VAL A 110 8.42 -1.47 5.16
N SER A 111 7.48 -1.87 4.31
CA SER A 111 7.47 -3.17 3.64
C SER A 111 7.09 -3.02 2.16
N PHE A 112 7.52 -3.98 1.33
CA PHE A 112 7.20 -4.00 -0.10
C PHE A 112 6.53 -5.32 -0.47
N PHE A 113 5.41 -5.26 -1.19
CA PHE A 113 4.66 -6.39 -1.72
C PHE A 113 4.80 -6.45 -3.23
N GLY A 114 4.74 -7.66 -3.80
CA GLY A 114 4.92 -7.91 -5.23
C GLY A 114 6.36 -8.19 -5.62
N LYS A 115 6.63 -8.16 -6.92
CA LYS A 115 7.94 -8.55 -7.49
C LYS A 115 8.90 -7.35 -7.59
N TRP A 116 8.94 -6.50 -6.57
CA TRP A 116 9.81 -5.33 -6.47
C TRP A 116 11.29 -5.66 -6.68
N TYR A 117 11.72 -6.87 -6.30
CA TYR A 117 13.09 -7.39 -6.50
C TYR A 117 13.48 -7.64 -7.96
N ARG A 118 12.53 -7.44 -8.91
CA ARG A 118 12.76 -7.48 -10.37
C ARG A 118 12.96 -6.10 -10.98
N LEU A 119 12.96 -5.04 -10.19
CA LEU A 119 13.29 -3.70 -10.63
C LEU A 119 14.80 -3.56 -10.89
N PRO A 120 15.29 -2.47 -11.52
CA PRO A 120 16.70 -2.18 -11.64
C PRO A 120 17.46 -2.28 -10.30
N GLY A 121 18.69 -2.77 -10.34
CA GLY A 121 19.45 -3.16 -9.15
C GLY A 121 19.66 -2.04 -8.15
N ASP A 122 19.87 -0.81 -8.61
CA ASP A 122 20.00 0.39 -7.78
C ASP A 122 18.73 0.67 -6.95
N VAL A 123 17.55 0.56 -7.56
CA VAL A 123 16.26 0.72 -6.86
C VAL A 123 16.03 -0.42 -5.87
N VAL A 124 16.40 -1.65 -6.24
CA VAL A 124 16.31 -2.82 -5.34
C VAL A 124 17.19 -2.64 -4.11
N GLU A 125 18.44 -2.17 -4.28
CA GLU A 125 19.34 -1.95 -3.15
C GLU A 125 18.83 -0.86 -2.19
N ILE A 126 18.27 0.23 -2.72
CA ILE A 126 17.64 1.25 -1.88
C ILE A 126 16.43 0.68 -1.13
N ALA A 127 15.58 -0.12 -1.79
CA ALA A 127 14.44 -0.76 -1.15
C ALA A 127 14.86 -1.70 -0.01
N LYS A 128 15.90 -2.53 -0.22
CA LYS A 128 16.49 -3.38 0.81
C LYS A 128 17.00 -2.57 2.01
N LYS A 129 17.66 -1.44 1.74
CA LYS A 129 18.14 -0.55 2.78
C LYS A 129 17.01 0.01 3.62
N VAL A 130 15.93 0.49 3.00
CA VAL A 130 14.72 0.98 3.72
C VAL A 130 14.13 -0.11 4.61
N ILE A 131 14.00 -1.35 4.09
CA ILE A 131 13.52 -2.49 4.87
C ILE A 131 14.42 -2.73 6.09
N GLU A 132 15.72 -2.81 5.87
CA GLU A 132 16.69 -3.12 6.93
C GLU A 132 16.71 -2.07 8.04
N GLU A 133 16.68 -0.78 7.68
CA GLU A 133 16.70 0.32 8.64
C GLU A 133 15.40 0.42 9.45
N THR A 134 14.26 0.01 8.87
CA THR A 134 12.95 0.08 9.54
C THR A 134 12.45 -1.25 10.11
N LYS A 135 13.20 -2.35 9.96
CA LYS A 135 12.74 -3.71 10.33
C LYS A 135 12.31 -3.88 11.79
N ARG A 136 12.92 -3.08 12.70
CA ARG A 136 12.63 -3.12 14.15
C ARG A 136 11.53 -2.14 14.56
N TYR A 137 11.02 -1.33 13.64
CA TYR A 137 9.95 -0.39 13.91
C TYR A 137 8.61 -1.11 13.97
N ASP A 138 7.69 -0.66 14.80
CA ASP A 138 6.45 -1.39 15.09
C ASP A 138 5.29 -0.51 15.54
N SER A 139 5.43 0.83 15.43
CA SER A 139 4.35 1.74 15.79
C SER A 139 3.36 1.96 14.65
N PHE A 140 3.85 2.16 13.43
CA PHE A 140 3.06 2.26 12.22
C PHE A 140 3.63 1.35 11.14
N PHE A 141 2.78 0.95 10.19
CA PHE A 141 3.17 0.08 9.08
C PHE A 141 2.81 0.75 7.75
N LEU A 142 3.83 1.00 6.92
CA LEU A 142 3.70 1.59 5.60
C LEU A 142 4.13 0.55 4.56
N ASN A 143 3.18 0.06 3.78
CA ASN A 143 3.41 -0.98 2.79
C ASN A 143 3.27 -0.42 1.38
N PHE A 144 4.16 -0.81 0.49
CA PHE A 144 4.09 -0.45 -0.93
C PHE A 144 3.88 -1.69 -1.79
N CYS A 145 2.83 -1.68 -2.61
CA CYS A 145 2.64 -2.65 -3.69
C CYS A 145 3.39 -2.12 -4.93
N ILE A 146 4.53 -2.74 -5.26
CA ILE A 146 5.41 -2.37 -6.36
C ILE A 146 5.62 -3.57 -7.26
N ASN A 147 5.45 -3.38 -8.56
CA ASN A 147 5.45 -4.48 -9.52
C ASN A 147 4.53 -5.61 -9.04
N TYR A 148 3.34 -5.21 -8.58
CA TYR A 148 2.39 -6.03 -7.88
C TYR A 148 1.22 -6.42 -8.78
N ASN A 149 0.77 -7.67 -8.62
CA ASN A 149 -0.42 -8.22 -9.25
C ASN A 149 -1.12 -9.16 -8.25
N GLY A 150 -2.37 -8.86 -7.88
CA GLY A 150 -3.10 -9.65 -6.88
C GLY A 150 -3.39 -11.09 -7.33
N ARG A 151 -3.50 -11.37 -8.64
CA ARG A 151 -3.62 -12.76 -9.13
C ARG A 151 -2.32 -13.53 -8.96
N GLU A 152 -1.18 -12.87 -9.19
CA GLU A 152 0.14 -13.48 -8.92
C GLU A 152 0.35 -13.74 -7.43
N GLU A 153 -0.10 -12.85 -6.56
CA GLU A 153 -0.09 -13.09 -5.12
C GLU A 153 -0.85 -14.35 -4.75
N ILE A 154 -2.07 -14.55 -5.28
CA ILE A 154 -2.85 -15.77 -5.06
C ILE A 154 -2.11 -17.01 -5.55
N LEU A 155 -1.54 -16.96 -6.76
CA LEU A 155 -0.77 -18.08 -7.32
C LEU A 155 0.49 -18.39 -6.49
N ASP A 156 1.21 -17.38 -6.05
CA ASP A 156 2.40 -17.57 -5.20
C ASP A 156 2.03 -18.10 -3.83
N THR A 157 0.89 -17.68 -3.26
CA THR A 157 0.33 -18.25 -2.03
C THR A 157 -0.02 -19.73 -2.19
N CYS A 158 -0.72 -20.09 -3.28
CA CYS A 158 -1.02 -21.50 -3.59
C CYS A 158 0.26 -22.35 -3.70
N ARG A 159 1.29 -21.85 -4.39
CA ARG A 159 2.58 -22.54 -4.52
C ARG A 159 3.28 -22.72 -3.18
N LEU A 160 3.22 -21.69 -2.33
CA LEU A 160 3.82 -21.73 -0.99
C LEU A 160 3.13 -22.77 -0.11
N ILE A 161 1.79 -22.78 -0.08
CA ILE A 161 0.98 -23.75 0.65
C ILE A 161 1.25 -25.18 0.13
N ALA A 162 1.23 -25.39 -1.18
CA ALA A 162 1.54 -26.68 -1.79
C ALA A 162 2.92 -27.20 -1.37
N LYS A 163 3.93 -26.30 -1.33
CA LYS A 163 5.26 -26.66 -0.86
C LYS A 163 5.29 -27.04 0.61
N GLN A 164 4.53 -26.36 1.47
CA GLN A 164 4.42 -26.71 2.90
C GLN A 164 3.79 -28.09 3.08
N VAL A 165 2.77 -28.43 2.29
CA VAL A 165 2.16 -29.75 2.26
C VAL A 165 3.16 -30.80 1.79
N GLN A 166 3.86 -30.55 0.68
CA GLN A 166 4.84 -31.48 0.11
C GLN A 166 5.95 -31.88 1.11
N ILE A 167 6.38 -30.92 1.95
CA ILE A 167 7.44 -31.17 2.96
C ILE A 167 6.88 -31.58 4.33
N GLY A 168 5.58 -31.92 4.42
CA GLY A 168 4.93 -32.38 5.64
C GLY A 168 4.76 -31.34 6.75
N LYS A 169 4.90 -30.04 6.44
CA LYS A 169 4.68 -28.95 7.40
C LYS A 169 3.23 -28.54 7.57
N LEU A 170 2.38 -28.89 6.61
CA LEU A 170 0.96 -28.57 6.61
C LEU A 170 0.18 -29.79 6.12
N ASP A 171 -0.84 -30.20 6.89
CA ASP A 171 -1.82 -31.18 6.44
C ASP A 171 -2.79 -30.52 5.46
N PRO A 172 -3.05 -31.12 4.26
CA PRO A 172 -4.01 -30.58 3.31
C PRO A 172 -5.40 -30.31 3.90
N GLU A 173 -5.87 -31.17 4.82
CA GLU A 173 -7.17 -31.02 5.47
C GLU A 173 -7.26 -29.82 6.44
N MET A 174 -6.12 -29.27 6.83
CA MET A 174 -6.06 -28.07 7.67
C MET A 174 -6.08 -26.76 6.88
N ILE A 175 -6.02 -26.83 5.53
CA ILE A 175 -6.05 -25.62 4.70
C ILE A 175 -7.44 -24.95 4.84
N ASN A 176 -7.41 -23.69 5.30
CA ASN A 176 -8.59 -22.86 5.50
C ASN A 176 -8.27 -21.39 5.13
N GLU A 177 -9.26 -20.52 5.23
CA GLU A 177 -9.13 -19.08 4.87
C GLU A 177 -8.02 -18.40 5.67
N GLN A 178 -7.88 -18.70 6.96
CA GLN A 178 -6.85 -18.10 7.81
C GLN A 178 -5.45 -18.53 7.36
N ILE A 179 -5.22 -19.82 7.13
CA ILE A 179 -3.93 -20.33 6.65
C ILE A 179 -3.62 -19.74 5.26
N PHE A 180 -4.62 -19.60 4.39
CA PHE A 180 -4.42 -18.96 3.10
C PHE A 180 -4.00 -17.50 3.29
N LYS A 181 -4.74 -16.74 4.11
CA LYS A 181 -4.43 -15.33 4.42
C LYS A 181 -3.02 -15.16 4.98
N GLU A 182 -2.63 -15.99 5.94
CA GLU A 182 -1.29 -15.92 6.57
C GLU A 182 -0.14 -16.15 5.60
N ASN A 183 -0.39 -16.81 4.47
CA ASN A 183 0.60 -17.08 3.42
C ASN A 183 0.57 -16.04 2.26
N THR A 184 -0.35 -15.07 2.26
CA THR A 184 -0.33 -13.95 1.30
C THR A 184 0.80 -12.97 1.60
N TYR A 185 1.14 -12.07 0.65
CA TYR A 185 2.14 -11.03 0.88
C TYR A 185 1.75 -10.10 2.03
N ALA A 186 0.45 -9.84 2.19
CA ALA A 186 -0.12 -9.04 3.26
C ALA A 186 -0.58 -9.87 4.47
N GLY A 187 -0.19 -11.15 4.57
CA GLY A 187 -0.66 -12.10 5.57
C GLY A 187 -0.46 -11.67 7.02
N TYR A 188 0.58 -10.89 7.26
CA TYR A 188 0.89 -10.33 8.57
C TYR A 188 -0.06 -9.19 9.02
N PHE A 189 -0.84 -8.62 8.10
CA PHE A 189 -1.66 -7.45 8.35
C PHE A 189 -3.15 -7.79 8.36
N LEU A 190 -3.91 -7.00 9.11
CA LEU A 190 -5.37 -7.05 9.10
C LEU A 190 -5.89 -6.72 7.70
N PRO A 191 -7.04 -7.28 7.27
CA PRO A 191 -7.73 -6.86 6.06
C PRO A 191 -7.98 -5.33 6.07
N PRO A 192 -8.03 -4.67 4.90
CA PRO A 192 -8.33 -3.24 4.82
C PRO A 192 -9.76 -2.95 5.30
N ASP A 193 -9.94 -1.85 6.04
CA ASP A 193 -11.27 -1.32 6.33
C ASP A 193 -11.77 -0.43 5.19
N LEU A 194 -10.85 0.31 4.54
CA LEU A 194 -11.15 1.24 3.45
C LEU A 194 -10.09 1.15 2.36
N ILE A 195 -10.54 1.01 1.11
CA ILE A 195 -9.70 1.08 -0.08
C ILE A 195 -10.14 2.28 -0.93
N ILE A 196 -9.25 3.25 -1.11
CA ILE A 196 -9.48 4.41 -1.96
C ILE A 196 -8.70 4.23 -3.26
N LYS A 197 -9.40 4.24 -4.39
CA LYS A 197 -8.78 4.08 -5.70
C LYS A 197 -9.05 5.30 -6.57
N THR A 198 -7.99 5.89 -7.09
CA THR A 198 -8.05 6.94 -8.11
C THR A 198 -8.02 6.38 -9.52
N GLY A 199 -8.39 7.20 -10.52
CA GLY A 199 -8.38 6.85 -11.94
C GLY A 199 -9.72 6.34 -12.46
N LEU A 200 -9.92 6.43 -13.79
CA LEU A 200 -11.22 6.19 -14.45
C LEU A 200 -11.71 4.73 -14.35
N LEU A 201 -10.80 3.76 -14.29
CA LEU A 201 -11.19 2.35 -14.30
C LEU A 201 -11.52 1.84 -12.90
N LYS A 202 -12.76 1.38 -12.71
CA LYS A 202 -13.26 0.79 -11.45
C LYS A 202 -12.87 -0.70 -11.28
N LYS A 203 -11.73 -1.14 -11.85
CA LYS A 203 -11.22 -2.50 -11.71
C LYS A 203 -10.22 -2.57 -10.56
N MET A 204 -10.34 -3.58 -9.72
CA MET A 204 -9.42 -3.85 -8.60
C MET A 204 -8.53 -5.04 -8.92
N ASN A 205 -7.27 -4.94 -8.52
CA ASN A 205 -6.28 -6.03 -8.60
C ASN A 205 -5.29 -5.96 -7.41
N THR A 206 -5.67 -5.22 -6.37
CA THR A 206 -4.85 -4.99 -5.18
C THR A 206 -5.48 -5.71 -4.02
N LEU A 207 -4.70 -6.54 -3.30
CA LEU A 207 -5.11 -7.32 -2.14
C LEU A 207 -6.43 -8.09 -2.40
N LEU A 208 -6.47 -8.87 -3.48
CA LEU A 208 -7.70 -9.51 -3.97
C LEU A 208 -8.36 -10.42 -2.93
N TRP A 209 -7.57 -11.08 -2.09
CA TRP A 209 -8.09 -11.93 -1.03
C TRP A 209 -8.86 -11.16 0.04
N ASP A 210 -8.42 -9.95 0.33
CA ASP A 210 -8.96 -9.10 1.38
C ASP A 210 -10.10 -8.17 0.90
N LEU A 211 -10.41 -8.13 -0.40
CA LEU A 211 -11.43 -7.23 -0.96
C LEU A 211 -12.83 -7.38 -0.35
N PRO A 212 -13.31 -8.60 -0.03
CA PRO A 212 -14.65 -8.76 0.55
C PRO A 212 -14.85 -8.04 1.89
N ASP A 213 -13.76 -7.80 2.64
CA ASP A 213 -13.80 -7.18 3.96
C ASP A 213 -13.71 -5.66 3.92
N ALA A 214 -13.45 -5.08 2.74
CA ALA A 214 -13.13 -3.66 2.58
C ALA A 214 -14.29 -2.83 2.01
N GLU A 215 -14.49 -1.62 2.52
CA GLU A 215 -15.29 -0.62 1.82
C GLU A 215 -14.47 0.01 0.68
N LEU A 216 -15.06 0.10 -0.52
CA LEU A 216 -14.40 0.61 -1.72
C LEU A 216 -14.86 2.03 -2.04
N CYS A 217 -13.92 2.97 -2.16
CA CYS A 217 -14.14 4.33 -2.62
C CYS A 217 -13.42 4.56 -3.95
N PHE A 218 -14.18 4.82 -5.02
CA PHE A 218 -13.63 5.10 -6.35
C PHE A 218 -13.69 6.60 -6.65
N LEU A 219 -12.53 7.17 -7.01
CA LEU A 219 -12.40 8.55 -7.44
C LEU A 219 -12.06 8.60 -8.93
N GLU A 220 -12.94 9.15 -9.76
CA GLU A 220 -12.79 9.23 -11.22
C GLU A 220 -11.75 10.27 -11.68
N LYS A 221 -10.80 10.62 -10.83
CA LYS A 221 -9.72 11.55 -11.10
C LYS A 221 -8.35 10.89 -10.95
N SER A 222 -7.34 11.48 -11.57
CA SER A 222 -5.96 11.05 -11.43
C SER A 222 -5.47 11.23 -9.98
N PHE A 223 -4.58 10.35 -9.55
CA PHE A 223 -3.85 10.49 -8.28
C PHE A 223 -3.13 11.84 -8.17
N LEU A 224 -2.67 12.41 -9.29
CA LEU A 224 -2.04 13.74 -9.32
C LEU A 224 -2.93 14.84 -8.75
N HIS A 225 -4.24 14.67 -8.82
CA HIS A 225 -5.23 15.66 -8.38
C HIS A 225 -5.85 15.34 -7.01
N LEU A 226 -5.43 14.26 -6.34
CA LEU A 226 -5.88 13.94 -4.99
C LEU A 226 -5.15 14.83 -3.98
N SER A 227 -5.86 15.75 -3.34
CA SER A 227 -5.29 16.59 -2.29
C SER A 227 -5.31 15.91 -0.92
N LYS A 228 -4.47 16.41 0.01
CA LYS A 228 -4.44 15.95 1.41
C LYS A 228 -5.80 16.17 2.10
N ASP A 229 -6.43 17.32 1.88
CA ASP A 229 -7.71 17.68 2.49
C ASP A 229 -8.84 16.79 1.98
N GLU A 230 -8.84 16.48 0.69
CA GLU A 230 -9.83 15.57 0.10
C GLU A 230 -9.66 14.15 0.63
N LEU A 231 -8.42 13.64 0.72
CA LEU A 231 -8.18 12.34 1.31
C LEU A 231 -8.64 12.31 2.78
N ARG A 232 -8.33 13.35 3.54
CA ARG A 232 -8.80 13.51 4.93
C ARG A 232 -10.32 13.48 4.99
N LYS A 233 -11.01 14.25 4.14
CA LYS A 233 -12.47 14.28 4.09
C LYS A 233 -13.07 12.89 3.82
N ILE A 234 -12.53 12.14 2.86
CA ILE A 234 -13.00 10.77 2.57
C ILE A 234 -12.82 9.86 3.80
N ILE A 235 -11.70 9.97 4.48
CA ILE A 235 -11.43 9.21 5.71
C ILE A 235 -12.41 9.60 6.83
N ASP A 236 -12.67 10.88 7.02
CA ASP A 236 -13.59 11.37 8.04
C ASP A 236 -15.04 10.99 7.71
N ASP A 237 -15.47 11.09 6.44
CA ASP A 237 -16.77 10.64 5.98
C ASP A 237 -16.97 9.13 6.21
N PHE A 238 -15.94 8.31 5.97
CA PHE A 238 -15.98 6.88 6.30
C PHE A 238 -16.17 6.64 7.80
N LYS A 239 -15.44 7.37 8.65
CA LYS A 239 -15.54 7.25 10.11
C LYS A 239 -16.93 7.63 10.64
N LEU A 240 -17.60 8.57 10.00
CA LEU A 240 -18.91 9.07 10.42
C LEU A 240 -20.10 8.17 9.98
N ARG A 241 -19.91 7.28 9.01
CA ARG A 241 -20.97 6.37 8.56
C ARG A 241 -21.33 5.39 9.68
N LYS A 242 -22.65 5.31 9.94
CA LYS A 242 -23.21 4.26 10.79
C LYS A 242 -23.51 3.04 9.90
N TYR A 243 -23.35 1.83 10.45
CA TYR A 243 -23.85 0.62 9.82
C TYR A 243 -25.37 0.64 9.79
#